data_0363284a56565632e1e574509b2367ac
#
_entry.id   0363284a56565632e1e574509b2367ac
#
_cell.length_a   1.000
_cell.length_b   1.000
_cell.length_c   1.000
_cell.angle_alpha   90.00
_cell.angle_beta   90.00
_cell.angle_gamma   90.00
#
_symmetry.space_group_name_H-M   'P 1'
#
loop_
_entity.id
_entity.type
_entity.pdbx_description
1 polymer ?
#
loop_
_entity_poly.entity_id
_entity_poly.type
_entity_poly.pdbx_seq_one_letter_code
_entity_poly.pdbx_strand_id
1 'polypeptide(L)'
;MNKLMIEQTKSRPRHCNDNGLAETKNGAVIRKHMGWGFIDASQADRIQQFYTAHLNPYLNYHRPCAQADVEIDPKGRKRRRYRRYQTPLETLLALPNAQQSLRPGLTLATRKRIGRAMSDTEAARRMQEAKHRLFTPSQTAMAAHA
;
A
#
# COMPACT_ATOMS: atom_id res chain seq x y z
N MET A 1 -15.01 3.67 -18.39
CA MET A 1 -14.50 3.32 -17.06
C MET A 1 -14.75 1.88 -16.60
N ASN A 2 -15.58 1.12 -17.28
CA ASN A 2 -15.88 -0.28 -16.92
C ASN A 2 -14.68 -1.27 -16.99
N LYS A 3 -13.55 -0.87 -17.58
CA LYS A 3 -12.34 -1.72 -17.66
C LYS A 3 -11.58 -1.89 -16.33
N LEU A 4 -11.85 -1.06 -15.33
CA LEU A 4 -11.08 -1.07 -14.08
C LEU A 4 -11.82 -1.72 -12.91
N MET A 5 -13.07 -2.14 -13.07
CA MET A 5 -13.94 -2.66 -12.00
C MET A 5 -13.95 -1.73 -10.76
N ILE A 6 -13.82 -0.41 -11.00
CA ILE A 6 -13.79 0.62 -9.99
C ILE A 6 -15.03 1.48 -10.14
N GLU A 7 -15.85 1.52 -9.12
CA GLU A 7 -16.91 2.50 -8.98
C GLU A 7 -16.30 3.82 -8.53
N GLN A 8 -16.44 4.85 -9.36
CA GLN A 8 -15.95 6.19 -9.01
C GLN A 8 -17.02 6.90 -8.20
N THR A 9 -16.71 7.16 -6.94
CA THR A 9 -17.55 7.95 -6.05
C THR A 9 -16.94 9.33 -5.84
N LYS A 10 -17.77 10.34 -5.61
CA LYS A 10 -17.35 11.71 -5.28
C LYS A 10 -17.82 12.05 -3.89
N SER A 11 -16.93 12.60 -3.08
CA SER A 11 -17.29 13.14 -1.76
C SER A 11 -18.32 14.26 -1.89
N ARG A 12 -19.28 14.27 -0.99
CA ARG A 12 -20.27 15.35 -0.91
C ARG A 12 -19.59 16.65 -0.44
N PRO A 13 -19.98 17.79 -0.96
CA PRO A 13 -19.44 19.07 -0.49
C PRO A 13 -19.66 19.23 1.02
N ARG A 14 -18.61 19.65 1.74
CA ARG A 14 -18.61 19.90 3.20
C ARG A 14 -18.86 18.67 4.09
N HIS A 15 -18.73 17.45 3.56
CA HIS A 15 -18.80 16.20 4.31
C HIS A 15 -17.41 15.58 4.45
N CYS A 16 -16.61 16.04 5.43
CA CYS A 16 -15.24 15.56 5.66
C CYS A 16 -15.18 14.05 5.95
N ASN A 17 -16.19 13.46 6.53
CA ASN A 17 -16.22 12.02 6.81
C ASN A 17 -16.28 11.13 5.56
N ASP A 18 -16.67 11.67 4.41
CA ASP A 18 -16.71 10.91 3.16
C ASP A 18 -15.28 10.55 2.66
N ASN A 19 -14.26 11.23 3.16
CA ASN A 19 -12.84 10.99 2.82
C ASN A 19 -12.10 10.09 3.82
N GLY A 20 -12.78 9.61 4.87
CA GLY A 20 -12.13 8.90 5.97
C GLY A 20 -11.29 7.71 5.55
N LEU A 21 -11.67 6.97 4.48
CA LEU A 21 -10.88 5.86 3.96
C LEU A 21 -9.57 6.34 3.30
N ALA A 22 -9.64 7.41 2.51
CA ALA A 22 -8.46 7.99 1.84
C ALA A 22 -7.51 8.61 2.88
N GLU A 23 -8.03 9.31 3.88
CA GLU A 23 -7.25 9.89 4.98
C GLU A 23 -6.55 8.82 5.82
N THR A 24 -7.26 7.73 6.15
CA THR A 24 -6.68 6.58 6.86
C THR A 24 -5.54 5.96 6.07
N LYS A 25 -5.70 5.79 4.75
CA LYS A 25 -4.66 5.24 3.88
C LYS A 25 -3.48 6.20 3.73
N ASN A 26 -3.73 7.50 3.60
CA ASN A 26 -2.67 8.51 3.62
C ASN A 26 -1.85 8.44 4.93
N GLY A 27 -2.50 8.38 6.08
CA GLY A 27 -1.82 8.26 7.36
C GLY A 27 -1.02 6.95 7.49
N ALA A 28 -1.66 5.81 7.19
CA ALA A 28 -1.09 4.48 7.40
C ALA A 28 0.00 4.10 6.38
N VAL A 29 -0.01 4.67 5.19
CA VAL A 29 0.92 4.33 4.10
C VAL A 29 1.82 5.51 3.77
N ILE A 30 1.26 6.62 3.26
CA ILE A 30 2.07 7.72 2.74
C ILE A 30 2.83 8.41 3.87
N ARG A 31 2.14 8.95 4.87
CA ARG A 31 2.77 9.74 5.94
C ARG A 31 3.69 8.91 6.83
N LYS A 32 3.36 7.64 7.07
CA LYS A 32 4.23 6.73 7.82
C LYS A 32 5.58 6.50 7.13
N HIS A 33 5.62 6.50 5.81
CA HIS A 33 6.85 6.26 5.05
C HIS A 33 7.55 7.53 4.58
N MET A 34 6.80 8.58 4.23
CA MET A 34 7.33 9.82 3.66
C MET A 34 7.44 10.98 4.66
N GLY A 35 6.83 10.85 5.85
CA GLY A 35 6.82 11.94 6.84
C GLY A 35 5.80 13.02 6.53
N TRP A 36 5.97 14.18 7.16
CA TRP A 36 5.06 15.33 7.10
C TRP A 36 5.70 16.57 6.47
N GLY A 37 6.99 16.49 6.15
CA GLY A 37 7.73 17.58 5.57
C GLY A 37 7.31 17.89 4.14
N PHE A 38 7.67 19.08 3.69
CA PHE A 38 7.58 19.44 2.28
C PHE A 38 8.56 18.60 1.47
N ILE A 39 8.10 18.10 0.33
CA ILE A 39 8.90 17.35 -0.62
C ILE A 39 8.86 18.13 -1.94
N ASP A 40 10.04 18.54 -2.40
CA ASP A 40 10.15 19.27 -3.65
C ASP A 40 9.78 18.41 -4.85
N ALA A 41 9.18 19.02 -5.87
CA ALA A 41 8.74 18.34 -7.09
C ALA A 41 9.88 17.64 -7.83
N SER A 42 11.11 18.12 -7.72
CA SER A 42 12.31 17.49 -8.30
C SER A 42 12.60 16.09 -7.75
N GLN A 43 12.03 15.73 -6.60
CA GLN A 43 12.15 14.40 -6.00
C GLN A 43 11.10 13.39 -6.53
N ALA A 44 10.17 13.82 -7.38
CA ALA A 44 9.03 12.99 -7.80
C ALA A 44 9.47 11.67 -8.43
N ASP A 45 10.46 11.68 -9.34
CA ASP A 45 10.94 10.49 -10.02
C ASP A 45 11.62 9.51 -9.05
N ARG A 46 12.42 10.01 -8.10
CA ARG A 46 13.07 9.19 -7.07
C ARG A 46 12.03 8.52 -6.17
N ILE A 47 10.99 9.27 -5.78
CA ILE A 47 9.88 8.76 -4.97
C ILE A 47 9.09 7.72 -5.76
N GLN A 48 8.82 7.97 -7.03
CA GLN A 48 8.12 7.01 -7.90
C GLN A 48 8.91 5.71 -8.04
N GLN A 49 10.21 5.78 -8.21
CA GLN A 49 11.09 4.60 -8.24
C GLN A 49 11.05 3.84 -6.91
N PHE A 50 11.14 4.54 -5.78
CA PHE A 50 11.02 3.92 -4.46
C PHE A 50 9.67 3.21 -4.28
N TYR A 51 8.57 3.83 -4.68
CA TYR A 51 7.25 3.22 -4.59
C TYR A 51 7.16 1.97 -5.46
N THR A 52 7.61 2.05 -6.70
CA THR A 52 7.47 0.96 -7.65
C THR A 52 8.36 -0.24 -7.30
N ALA A 53 9.62 0.02 -6.94
CA ALA A 53 10.63 -1.02 -6.73
C ALA A 53 10.62 -1.60 -5.31
N HIS A 54 10.19 -0.84 -4.29
CA HIS A 54 10.37 -1.24 -2.89
C HIS A 54 9.08 -1.18 -2.08
N LEU A 55 8.41 -0.03 -2.01
CA LEU A 55 7.27 0.15 -1.09
C LEU A 55 6.06 -0.67 -1.52
N ASN A 56 5.64 -0.58 -2.78
CA ASN A 56 4.46 -1.31 -3.27
C ASN A 56 4.66 -2.84 -3.21
N PRO A 57 5.81 -3.41 -3.62
CA PRO A 57 6.07 -4.83 -3.42
C PRO A 57 5.99 -5.24 -1.95
N TYR A 58 6.63 -4.50 -1.05
CA TYR A 58 6.57 -4.76 0.38
C TYR A 58 5.12 -4.75 0.90
N LEU A 59 4.36 -3.70 0.60
CA LEU A 59 2.97 -3.57 1.08
C LEU A 59 2.05 -4.65 0.53
N ASN A 60 2.22 -5.05 -0.74
CA ASN A 60 1.30 -5.96 -1.39
C ASN A 60 1.60 -7.44 -1.13
N TYR A 61 2.87 -7.78 -0.91
CA TYR A 61 3.29 -9.18 -0.83
C TYR A 61 3.75 -9.61 0.57
N HIS A 62 4.24 -8.67 1.40
CA HIS A 62 4.98 -9.00 2.61
C HIS A 62 4.47 -8.32 3.89
N ARG A 63 3.60 -7.31 3.77
CA ARG A 63 3.06 -6.63 4.95
C ARG A 63 1.66 -7.11 5.28
N PRO A 64 1.46 -7.88 6.37
CA PRO A 64 0.13 -8.28 6.80
C PRO A 64 -0.71 -7.07 7.22
N CYS A 65 -1.98 -7.12 6.86
CA CYS A 65 -3.00 -6.15 7.25
C CYS A 65 -4.09 -6.84 8.06
N ALA A 66 -4.59 -6.17 9.09
CA ALA A 66 -5.70 -6.68 9.88
C ALA A 66 -6.98 -6.76 9.02
N GLN A 67 -7.59 -7.95 8.98
CA GLN A 67 -8.84 -8.20 8.28
C GLN A 67 -10.02 -8.06 9.25
N ALA A 68 -11.05 -7.31 8.82
CA ALA A 68 -12.24 -7.10 9.62
C ALA A 68 -13.24 -8.24 9.43
N ASP A 69 -13.56 -8.96 10.51
CA ASP A 69 -14.74 -9.80 10.59
C ASP A 69 -15.91 -8.98 11.13
N VAL A 70 -17.07 -9.06 10.50
CA VAL A 70 -18.27 -8.34 10.94
C VAL A 70 -19.10 -9.27 11.81
N GLU A 71 -19.23 -8.94 13.09
CA GLU A 71 -20.10 -9.62 14.04
C GLU A 71 -21.34 -8.75 14.28
N ILE A 72 -22.49 -9.40 14.43
CA ILE A 72 -23.73 -8.73 14.84
C ILE A 72 -23.91 -8.99 16.32
N ASP A 73 -23.96 -7.93 17.12
CA ASP A 73 -24.21 -8.05 18.56
C ASP A 73 -25.70 -8.40 18.84
N PRO A 74 -26.05 -8.84 20.07
CA PRO A 74 -27.43 -9.18 20.43
C PRO A 74 -28.44 -8.05 20.23
N LYS A 75 -27.96 -6.80 20.07
CA LYS A 75 -28.77 -5.61 19.79
C LYS A 75 -28.86 -5.29 18.29
N GLY A 76 -28.41 -6.19 17.40
CA GLY A 76 -28.44 -6.02 15.96
C GLY A 76 -27.37 -5.04 15.41
N ARG A 77 -26.40 -4.60 16.21
CA ARG A 77 -25.37 -3.65 15.78
C ARG A 77 -24.18 -4.38 15.17
N LYS A 78 -23.72 -3.91 14.01
CA LYS A 78 -22.51 -4.43 13.36
C LYS A 78 -21.27 -3.96 14.11
N ARG A 79 -20.45 -4.91 14.58
CA ARG A 79 -19.14 -4.68 15.17
C ARG A 79 -18.04 -5.28 14.30
N ARG A 80 -16.94 -4.55 14.08
CA ARG A 80 -15.76 -5.05 13.39
C ARG A 80 -14.78 -5.62 14.40
N ARG A 81 -14.35 -6.88 14.19
CA ARG A 81 -13.28 -7.54 14.95
C ARG A 81 -12.11 -7.82 14.04
N TYR A 82 -10.89 -7.60 14.51
CA TYR A 82 -9.67 -7.74 13.74
C TYR A 82 -8.83 -8.87 14.34
N ARG A 83 -9.19 -10.12 14.03
CA ARG A 83 -8.52 -11.32 14.58
C ARG A 83 -7.54 -11.94 13.61
N ARG A 84 -7.68 -11.64 12.31
CA ARG A 84 -6.86 -12.22 11.25
C ARG A 84 -5.97 -11.16 10.63
N TYR A 85 -4.76 -11.59 10.28
CA TYR A 85 -3.79 -10.76 9.57
C TYR A 85 -3.41 -11.48 8.29
N GLN A 86 -3.53 -10.82 7.14
CA GLN A 86 -3.21 -11.34 5.83
C GLN A 86 -2.56 -10.26 4.98
N THR A 87 -1.64 -10.65 4.13
CA THR A 87 -1.13 -9.74 3.09
C THR A 87 -2.23 -9.48 2.05
N PRO A 88 -2.15 -8.37 1.30
CA PRO A 88 -3.06 -8.13 0.17
C PRO A 88 -3.03 -9.27 -0.86
N LEU A 89 -1.87 -9.90 -1.09
CA LEU A 89 -1.77 -11.07 -1.96
C LEU A 89 -2.59 -12.25 -1.42
N GLU A 90 -2.45 -12.59 -0.14
CA GLU A 90 -3.21 -13.69 0.48
C GLU A 90 -4.71 -13.41 0.43
N THR A 91 -5.11 -12.18 0.70
CA THR A 91 -6.52 -11.76 0.58
C THR A 91 -7.04 -11.92 -0.86
N LEU A 92 -6.25 -11.51 -1.85
CA LEU A 92 -6.60 -11.72 -3.27
C LEU A 92 -6.74 -13.21 -3.59
N LEU A 93 -5.80 -14.04 -3.15
CA LEU A 93 -5.80 -15.48 -3.42
C LEU A 93 -6.98 -16.22 -2.77
N ALA A 94 -7.55 -15.67 -1.72
CA ALA A 94 -8.74 -16.21 -1.05
C ALA A 94 -10.05 -15.91 -1.79
N LEU A 95 -10.04 -15.03 -2.79
CA LEU A 95 -11.24 -14.72 -3.57
C LEU A 95 -11.57 -15.87 -4.55
N PRO A 96 -12.86 -16.26 -4.68
CA PRO A 96 -13.26 -17.35 -5.59
C PRO A 96 -12.90 -17.06 -7.06
N ASN A 97 -12.91 -15.80 -7.47
CA ASN A 97 -12.61 -15.36 -8.85
C ASN A 97 -11.36 -14.49 -8.93
N ALA A 98 -10.33 -14.81 -8.14
CA ALA A 98 -9.11 -14.01 -8.00
C ALA A 98 -8.45 -13.64 -9.35
N GLN A 99 -8.43 -14.58 -10.32
CA GLN A 99 -7.83 -14.32 -11.64
C GLN A 99 -8.55 -13.21 -12.42
N GLN A 100 -9.87 -13.08 -12.27
CA GLN A 100 -10.66 -12.04 -12.94
C GLN A 100 -10.37 -10.63 -12.39
N SER A 101 -9.86 -10.53 -11.17
CA SER A 101 -9.47 -9.28 -10.54
C SER A 101 -8.10 -8.76 -11.01
N LEU A 102 -7.38 -9.54 -11.83
CA LEU A 102 -6.10 -9.15 -12.38
C LEU A 102 -6.26 -8.48 -13.75
N ARG A 103 -5.36 -7.55 -14.06
CA ARG A 103 -5.28 -6.98 -15.41
C ARG A 103 -4.92 -8.07 -16.43
N PRO A 104 -5.35 -7.93 -17.70
CA PRO A 104 -4.92 -8.82 -18.77
C PRO A 104 -3.40 -8.97 -18.81
N GLY A 105 -2.93 -10.19 -19.03
CA GLY A 105 -1.51 -10.51 -19.05
C GLY A 105 -0.87 -10.80 -17.67
N LEU A 106 -1.59 -10.57 -16.58
CA LEU A 106 -1.12 -10.92 -15.23
C LEU A 106 -1.74 -12.24 -14.77
N THR A 107 -0.93 -13.09 -14.12
CA THR A 107 -1.39 -14.38 -13.60
C THR A 107 -1.18 -14.49 -12.08
N LEU A 108 -2.05 -15.24 -11.40
CA LEU A 108 -1.88 -15.55 -9.98
C LEU A 108 -0.58 -16.31 -9.71
N ALA A 109 -0.16 -17.17 -10.64
CA ALA A 109 1.09 -17.93 -10.53
C ALA A 109 2.29 -16.97 -10.45
N THR A 110 2.35 -15.96 -11.32
CA THR A 110 3.39 -14.93 -11.29
C THR A 110 3.37 -14.15 -9.98
N ARG A 111 2.19 -13.78 -9.47
CA ARG A 111 2.06 -13.05 -8.20
C ARG A 111 2.52 -13.89 -7.01
N LYS A 112 2.15 -15.17 -6.96
CA LYS A 112 2.65 -16.11 -5.93
C LYS A 112 4.16 -16.25 -5.98
N ARG A 113 4.75 -16.37 -7.17
CA ARG A 113 6.21 -16.46 -7.34
C ARG A 113 6.92 -15.21 -6.79
N ILE A 114 6.42 -14.01 -7.11
CA ILE A 114 6.97 -12.76 -6.59
C ILE A 114 6.90 -12.72 -5.06
N GLY A 115 5.75 -13.03 -4.46
CA GLY A 115 5.59 -13.04 -3.00
C GLY A 115 6.46 -14.08 -2.29
N ARG A 116 6.85 -15.17 -2.96
CA ARG A 116 7.73 -16.20 -2.40
C ARG A 116 9.22 -15.98 -2.67
N ALA A 117 9.58 -14.96 -3.46
CA ALA A 117 10.96 -14.73 -3.90
C ALA A 117 11.89 -14.31 -2.74
N MET A 118 11.33 -13.81 -1.65
CA MET A 118 12.07 -13.43 -0.44
C MET A 118 11.18 -13.57 0.79
N SER A 119 11.79 -13.55 1.99
CA SER A 119 11.06 -13.54 3.25
C SER A 119 10.49 -12.15 3.56
N ASP A 120 9.47 -12.08 4.44
CA ASP A 120 8.87 -10.81 4.86
C ASP A 120 9.88 -9.91 5.58
N THR A 121 10.77 -10.49 6.38
CA THR A 121 11.84 -9.78 7.07
C THR A 121 12.83 -9.17 6.08
N GLU A 122 13.24 -9.92 5.06
CA GLU A 122 14.15 -9.44 4.02
C GLU A 122 13.50 -8.35 3.17
N ALA A 123 12.23 -8.49 2.81
CA ALA A 123 11.47 -7.47 2.10
C ALA A 123 11.36 -6.17 2.92
N ALA A 124 11.08 -6.29 4.22
CA ALA A 124 11.05 -5.15 5.13
C ALA A 124 12.40 -4.45 5.22
N ARG A 125 13.49 -5.21 5.38
CA ARG A 125 14.87 -4.68 5.44
C ARG A 125 15.21 -3.91 4.16
N ARG A 126 15.00 -4.50 2.98
CA ARG A 126 15.27 -3.84 1.69
C ARG A 126 14.46 -2.57 1.49
N MET A 127 13.18 -2.59 1.88
CA MET A 127 12.32 -1.40 1.81
C MET A 127 12.85 -0.28 2.74
N GLN A 128 13.27 -0.62 3.97
CA GLN A 128 13.82 0.38 4.91
C GLN A 128 15.17 0.94 4.43
N GLU A 129 16.03 0.12 3.89
CA GLU A 129 17.31 0.58 3.31
C GLU A 129 17.09 1.51 2.11
N ALA A 130 16.14 1.15 1.23
CA ALA A 130 15.78 2.00 0.10
C ALA A 130 15.16 3.33 0.55
N LYS A 131 14.31 3.30 1.59
CA LYS A 131 13.77 4.50 2.22
C LYS A 131 14.88 5.38 2.80
N HIS A 132 15.84 4.79 3.51
CA HIS A 132 16.97 5.54 4.08
C HIS A 132 17.75 6.24 2.99
N ARG A 133 18.11 5.54 1.91
CA ARG A 133 18.80 6.14 0.75
C ARG A 133 18.00 7.26 0.08
N LEU A 134 16.67 7.16 0.06
CA LEU A 134 15.81 8.20 -0.51
C LEU A 134 15.96 9.54 0.21
N PHE A 135 16.06 9.51 1.55
CA PHE A 135 16.11 10.69 2.40
C PHE A 135 17.52 11.11 2.82
N THR A 136 18.54 10.31 2.52
CA THR A 136 19.93 10.70 2.75
C THR A 136 20.39 11.57 1.59
N PRO A 137 20.88 12.80 1.82
CA PRO A 137 21.46 13.62 0.76
C PRO A 137 22.62 12.87 0.09
N SER A 138 22.63 12.80 -1.24
CA SER A 138 23.80 12.29 -1.95
C SER A 138 24.97 13.25 -1.70
N GLN A 139 26.13 12.75 -1.35
CA GLN A 139 27.35 13.56 -1.10
C GLN A 139 27.68 14.52 -2.26
N THR A 140 27.24 14.19 -3.48
CA THR A 140 27.40 15.05 -4.67
C THR A 140 26.60 16.36 -4.59
N ALA A 141 25.51 16.41 -3.82
CA ALA A 141 24.72 17.63 -3.65
C ALA A 141 25.33 18.61 -2.63
N MET A 142 26.17 18.13 -1.72
CA MET A 142 26.88 18.97 -0.75
C MET A 142 28.09 19.69 -1.37
N ALA A 143 28.68 19.16 -2.44
CA ALA A 143 29.82 19.77 -3.12
C ALA A 143 29.43 20.92 -4.07
N ALA A 144 28.15 21.10 -4.38
CA ALA A 144 27.67 22.14 -5.28
C ALA A 144 27.24 23.43 -4.56
N HIS A 145 27.34 23.48 -3.22
CA HIS A 145 26.98 24.66 -2.39
C HIS A 145 28.12 25.05 -1.44
N ALA A 146 29.32 24.58 -1.66
CA ALA A 146 30.58 25.07 -1.10
C ALA A 146 31.38 25.81 -2.19
#